data_4d1e55adacdbf8e1e1acebe1a05f5736
#
_entry.id   4d1e55adacdbf8e1e1acebe1a05f5736
#
_cell.length_a   1.000
_cell.length_b   1.000
_cell.length_c   1.000
_cell.angle_alpha   90.00
_cell.angle_beta   90.00
_cell.angle_gamma   90.00
#
_symmetry.space_group_name_H-M   'P 1'
#
loop_
_entity.id
_entity.type
_entity.pdbx_description
1 polymer ?
#
loop_
_entity_poly.entity_id
_entity_poly.type
_entity_poly.pdbx_seq_one_letter_code
_entity_poly.pdbx_strand_id
1 'polypeptide(L)'
;GYVSALENAIASQPDAILTATLNIDPTVPKAKEAHDAGIVLNFVNCGLGNGDEGDEGTHGEYYNEFYYCSNTTIGEMAAQAFLDAMAEKGISTDKGTIGMQMNMENAALDFRMQGFRDYMAEKAPGLTLTDTEYNDNDSADAQADAENTINAVGADLIGIYAGNNVTCDGVCNALRAANMKEGVVSIGVDSDDVEIAALRDGFLSAIIVQDAFTQGYKCMENAILTLVNGQNPE
;
A
#
# COMPACT_ATOMS: atom_id res chain seq x y z
N GLY A 1 8.46 2.91 19.45
CA GLY A 1 8.17 2.26 18.16
C GLY A 1 7.07 1.21 18.26
N TYR A 2 6.66 0.61 17.13
CA TYR A 2 5.55 -0.36 17.03
C TYR A 2 5.68 -1.55 18.02
N VAL A 3 6.85 -2.21 18.04
CA VAL A 3 7.07 -3.38 18.92
C VAL A 3 6.86 -3.02 20.40
N SER A 4 7.36 -1.87 20.83
CA SER A 4 7.14 -1.42 22.24
C SER A 4 5.66 -1.12 22.53
N ALA A 5 4.90 -0.62 21.55
CA ALA A 5 3.46 -0.44 21.70
C ALA A 5 2.73 -1.79 21.85
N LEU A 6 3.11 -2.77 21.04
CA LEU A 6 2.57 -4.13 21.12
C LEU A 6 2.93 -4.81 22.46
N GLU A 7 4.17 -4.66 22.94
CA GLU A 7 4.59 -5.15 24.28
C GLU A 7 3.75 -4.55 25.39
N ASN A 8 3.51 -3.24 25.36
CA ASN A 8 2.67 -2.58 26.35
C ASN A 8 1.22 -3.04 26.29
N ALA A 9 0.70 -3.27 25.09
CA ALA A 9 -0.65 -3.82 24.89
C ALA A 9 -0.75 -5.23 25.50
N ILE A 10 0.19 -6.12 25.22
CA ILE A 10 0.22 -7.48 25.79
C ILE A 10 0.34 -7.42 27.31
N ALA A 11 1.22 -6.57 27.85
CA ALA A 11 1.41 -6.42 29.29
C ALA A 11 0.15 -5.92 30.02
N SER A 12 -0.76 -5.21 29.32
CA SER A 12 -2.05 -4.79 29.90
C SER A 12 -3.09 -5.91 29.98
N GLN A 13 -2.79 -7.07 29.41
CA GLN A 13 -3.65 -8.26 29.41
C GLN A 13 -5.09 -7.99 28.91
N PRO A 14 -5.29 -7.43 27.73
CA PRO A 14 -6.61 -7.24 27.15
C PRO A 14 -7.19 -8.60 26.70
N ASP A 15 -8.49 -8.66 26.50
CA ASP A 15 -9.14 -9.83 25.91
C ASP A 15 -8.74 -10.05 24.44
N ALA A 16 -8.52 -8.96 23.69
CA ALA A 16 -8.10 -9.01 22.29
C ALA A 16 -7.16 -7.86 21.92
N ILE A 17 -6.30 -8.11 20.92
CA ILE A 17 -5.45 -7.11 20.26
C ILE A 17 -5.73 -7.18 18.75
N LEU A 18 -6.04 -6.02 18.15
CA LEU A 18 -6.16 -5.84 16.72
C LEU A 18 -5.01 -4.93 16.27
N THR A 19 -4.20 -5.40 15.33
CA THR A 19 -2.98 -4.67 14.93
C THR A 19 -2.61 -4.92 13.47
N ALA A 20 -1.70 -4.09 12.95
CA ALA A 20 -1.04 -4.29 11.66
C ALA A 20 0.46 -4.45 11.89
N THR A 21 1.09 -5.38 11.18
CA THR A 21 2.55 -5.61 11.31
C THR A 21 3.32 -4.57 10.49
N LEU A 22 4.27 -3.88 11.11
CA LEU A 22 5.21 -3.03 10.38
C LEU A 22 6.53 -3.74 10.05
N ASN A 23 6.92 -4.72 10.88
CA ASN A 23 8.11 -5.53 10.69
C ASN A 23 7.84 -6.93 11.25
N ILE A 24 7.93 -7.94 10.41
CA ILE A 24 7.53 -9.32 10.73
C ILE A 24 8.43 -9.92 11.81
N ASP A 25 9.75 -9.93 11.59
CA ASP A 25 10.70 -10.62 12.47
C ASP A 25 10.58 -10.27 13.97
N PRO A 26 10.52 -8.99 14.36
CA PRO A 26 10.35 -8.63 15.75
C PRO A 26 8.91 -8.79 16.26
N THR A 27 7.91 -8.94 15.36
CA THR A 27 6.51 -9.10 15.73
C THR A 27 6.15 -10.55 16.04
N VAL A 28 6.75 -11.53 15.34
CA VAL A 28 6.47 -12.96 15.54
C VAL A 28 6.62 -13.40 17.00
N PRO A 29 7.73 -13.12 17.71
CA PRO A 29 7.84 -13.50 19.13
C PRO A 29 6.79 -12.81 20.02
N LYS A 30 6.30 -11.62 19.66
CA LYS A 30 5.25 -10.92 20.40
C LYS A 30 3.85 -11.49 20.12
N ALA A 31 3.60 -11.91 18.89
CA ALA A 31 2.39 -12.65 18.55
C ALA A 31 2.30 -13.96 19.35
N LYS A 32 3.42 -14.70 19.46
CA LYS A 32 3.51 -15.89 20.30
C LYS A 32 3.25 -15.55 21.78
N GLU A 33 3.81 -14.46 22.30
CA GLU A 33 3.61 -14.02 23.69
C GLU A 33 2.12 -13.70 23.96
N ALA A 34 1.45 -13.01 23.03
CA ALA A 34 0.01 -12.74 23.12
C ALA A 34 -0.81 -14.04 23.09
N HIS A 35 -0.48 -14.96 22.18
CA HIS A 35 -1.11 -16.27 22.07
C HIS A 35 -0.96 -17.08 23.37
N ASP A 36 0.26 -17.19 23.92
CA ASP A 36 0.55 -17.92 25.15
C ASP A 36 -0.17 -17.30 26.37
N ALA A 37 -0.46 -16.00 26.32
CA ALA A 37 -1.24 -15.29 27.32
C ALA A 37 -2.77 -15.46 27.16
N GLY A 38 -3.22 -16.14 26.11
CA GLY A 38 -4.64 -16.35 25.80
C GLY A 38 -5.35 -15.13 25.24
N ILE A 39 -4.61 -14.16 24.72
CA ILE A 39 -5.15 -12.95 24.09
C ILE A 39 -5.57 -13.28 22.65
N VAL A 40 -6.79 -12.94 22.26
CA VAL A 40 -7.23 -13.03 20.86
C VAL A 40 -6.45 -12.00 20.03
N LEU A 41 -5.69 -12.46 19.05
CA LEU A 41 -4.86 -11.60 18.20
C LEU A 41 -5.37 -11.67 16.76
N ASN A 42 -5.77 -10.54 16.21
CA ASN A 42 -6.14 -10.42 14.81
C ASN A 42 -5.28 -9.37 14.11
N PHE A 43 -4.93 -9.66 12.85
CA PHE A 43 -4.21 -8.71 12.01
C PHE A 43 -5.15 -8.03 10.99
N VAL A 44 -4.81 -6.79 10.67
CA VAL A 44 -5.46 -5.99 9.64
C VAL A 44 -4.40 -5.37 8.75
N ASN A 45 -4.66 -5.33 7.45
CA ASN A 45 -3.80 -4.74 6.42
C ASN A 45 -2.45 -5.46 6.20
N CYS A 46 -1.63 -5.66 7.23
CA CYS A 46 -0.37 -6.39 7.18
C CYS A 46 -0.34 -7.46 8.29
N GLY A 47 -0.10 -8.71 7.90
CA GLY A 47 -0.02 -9.87 8.78
C GLY A 47 1.41 -10.31 9.11
N LEU A 48 1.59 -11.56 9.50
CA LEU A 48 2.89 -12.15 9.87
C LEU A 48 3.59 -12.89 8.73
N GLY A 49 2.95 -13.03 7.57
CA GLY A 49 3.52 -13.69 6.40
C GLY A 49 4.27 -12.73 5.49
N ASN A 50 5.10 -13.30 4.60
CA ASN A 50 5.84 -12.56 3.58
C ASN A 50 5.12 -12.50 2.23
N GLY A 51 3.91 -13.04 2.14
CA GLY A 51 3.10 -13.05 0.92
C GLY A 51 2.06 -11.94 0.90
N ASP A 52 1.55 -11.67 -0.29
CA ASP A 52 0.47 -10.71 -0.49
C ASP A 52 -0.88 -11.27 -0.06
N GLU A 53 -1.23 -12.42 -0.61
CA GLU A 53 -2.50 -13.10 -0.31
C GLU A 53 -2.36 -14.00 0.91
N GLY A 54 -1.79 -13.34 1.91
CA GLY A 54 -1.47 -13.94 3.14
C GLY A 54 -0.63 -15.19 2.89
N ASP A 55 0.59 -15.24 3.10
CA ASP A 55 1.12 -16.46 3.63
C ASP A 55 0.16 -16.90 4.74
N GLU A 56 -1.10 -17.11 4.30
CA GLU A 56 -2.16 -17.65 5.12
C GLU A 56 -1.59 -18.89 5.75
N GLY A 57 -1.38 -18.82 7.03
CA GLY A 57 -0.78 -19.89 7.79
C GLY A 57 0.69 -19.72 8.15
N THR A 58 1.47 -18.79 7.59
CA THR A 58 2.79 -18.50 8.16
C THR A 58 2.57 -17.87 9.54
N HIS A 59 3.03 -18.58 10.58
CA HIS A 59 2.77 -18.24 11.98
C HIS A 59 1.27 -18.17 12.35
N GLY A 60 0.41 -18.81 11.57
CA GLY A 60 -1.05 -18.85 11.80
C GLY A 60 -1.44 -19.44 13.15
N GLU A 61 -0.54 -20.20 13.79
CA GLU A 61 -0.72 -20.70 15.14
C GLU A 61 -0.71 -19.61 16.24
N TYR A 62 -0.26 -18.38 15.91
CA TYR A 62 -0.13 -17.28 16.89
C TYR A 62 -1.21 -16.21 16.79
N TYR A 63 -2.09 -16.27 15.78
CA TYR A 63 -3.19 -15.32 15.60
C TYR A 63 -4.48 -16.04 15.18
N ASN A 64 -5.61 -15.34 15.32
CA ASN A 64 -6.90 -15.92 15.01
C ASN A 64 -7.31 -15.65 13.58
N GLU A 65 -7.13 -14.41 13.07
CA GLU A 65 -7.54 -14.03 11.73
C GLU A 65 -6.73 -12.85 11.19
N PHE A 66 -6.71 -12.73 9.85
CA PHE A 66 -6.05 -11.65 9.13
C PHE A 66 -6.96 -11.12 8.01
N TYR A 67 -7.24 -9.82 8.04
CA TYR A 67 -8.08 -9.13 7.07
C TYR A 67 -7.29 -8.10 6.30
N TYR A 68 -7.27 -8.19 4.97
CA TYR A 68 -6.48 -7.32 4.11
C TYR A 68 -7.14 -7.13 2.73
N CYS A 69 -6.68 -6.13 1.97
CA CYS A 69 -6.90 -6.01 0.53
C CYS A 69 -5.66 -6.53 -0.18
N SER A 70 -5.80 -7.42 -1.18
CA SER A 70 -4.67 -7.95 -1.93
C SER A 70 -3.82 -6.83 -2.52
N ASN A 71 -2.55 -6.79 -2.15
CA ASN A 71 -1.60 -5.80 -2.65
C ASN A 71 -1.32 -6.00 -4.15
N THR A 72 -1.21 -7.25 -4.60
CA THR A 72 -1.10 -7.57 -6.03
C THR A 72 -2.27 -6.97 -6.81
N THR A 73 -3.51 -7.22 -6.34
CA THR A 73 -4.72 -6.68 -6.99
C THR A 73 -4.75 -5.14 -6.97
N ILE A 74 -4.31 -4.50 -5.88
CA ILE A 74 -4.20 -3.03 -5.82
C ILE A 74 -3.23 -2.53 -6.90
N GLY A 75 -2.09 -3.18 -7.08
CA GLY A 75 -1.12 -2.86 -8.12
C GLY A 75 -1.68 -3.04 -9.53
N GLU A 76 -2.35 -4.15 -9.79
CA GLU A 76 -3.01 -4.42 -11.08
C GLU A 76 -4.10 -3.38 -11.39
N MET A 77 -4.95 -3.04 -10.42
CA MET A 77 -5.97 -2.00 -10.58
C MET A 77 -5.36 -0.63 -10.84
N ALA A 78 -4.25 -0.29 -10.18
CA ALA A 78 -3.53 0.94 -10.43
C ALA A 78 -2.95 0.98 -11.85
N ALA A 79 -2.39 -0.13 -12.34
CA ALA A 79 -1.88 -0.25 -13.70
C ALA A 79 -3.01 -0.13 -14.74
N GLN A 80 -4.16 -0.78 -14.52
CA GLN A 80 -5.32 -0.62 -15.39
C GLN A 80 -5.80 0.84 -15.41
N ALA A 81 -5.95 1.48 -14.26
CA ALA A 81 -6.35 2.88 -14.18
C ALA A 81 -5.33 3.81 -14.87
N PHE A 82 -4.03 3.47 -14.81
CA PHE A 82 -3.00 4.19 -15.52
C PHE A 82 -3.19 4.11 -17.04
N LEU A 83 -3.42 2.92 -17.59
CA LEU A 83 -3.67 2.70 -19.02
C LEU A 83 -4.96 3.39 -19.49
N ASP A 84 -6.02 3.33 -18.67
CA ASP A 84 -7.28 4.01 -18.98
C ASP A 84 -7.07 5.54 -19.06
N ALA A 85 -6.36 6.11 -18.10
CA ALA A 85 -6.03 7.54 -18.09
C ALA A 85 -5.10 7.94 -19.25
N MET A 86 -4.15 7.07 -19.65
CA MET A 86 -3.35 7.29 -20.87
C MET A 86 -4.25 7.34 -22.10
N ALA A 87 -5.18 6.42 -22.25
CA ALA A 87 -6.12 6.37 -23.36
C ALA A 87 -7.00 7.64 -23.42
N GLU A 88 -7.51 8.09 -22.27
CA GLU A 88 -8.30 9.33 -22.19
C GLU A 88 -7.50 10.57 -22.58
N LYS A 89 -6.21 10.62 -22.20
CA LYS A 89 -5.29 11.73 -22.54
C LYS A 89 -4.65 11.59 -23.94
N GLY A 90 -4.89 10.49 -24.65
CA GLY A 90 -4.29 10.22 -25.96
C GLY A 90 -2.77 9.98 -25.91
N ILE A 91 -2.26 9.47 -24.78
CA ILE A 91 -0.86 9.12 -24.58
C ILE A 91 -0.64 7.70 -25.12
N SER A 92 0.36 7.51 -26.00
CA SER A 92 0.68 6.20 -26.57
C SER A 92 1.34 5.26 -25.54
N THR A 93 1.04 3.96 -25.66
CA THR A 93 1.71 2.90 -24.90
C THR A 93 2.95 2.33 -25.61
N ASP A 94 3.33 2.89 -26.78
CA ASP A 94 4.46 2.38 -27.56
C ASP A 94 5.83 2.71 -26.95
N LYS A 95 5.90 3.81 -26.20
CA LYS A 95 7.11 4.28 -25.52
C LYS A 95 6.79 5.27 -24.43
N GLY A 96 7.68 5.38 -23.48
CA GLY A 96 7.63 6.33 -22.36
C GLY A 96 8.10 5.68 -21.08
N THR A 97 8.32 6.49 -20.08
CA THR A 97 8.82 6.04 -18.77
C THR A 97 7.84 6.42 -17.67
N ILE A 98 7.55 5.49 -16.77
CA ILE A 98 6.73 5.69 -15.57
C ILE A 98 7.65 5.66 -14.36
N GLY A 99 7.61 6.71 -13.54
CA GLY A 99 8.26 6.75 -12.24
C GLY A 99 7.52 5.86 -11.24
N MET A 100 8.26 5.14 -10.41
CA MET A 100 7.71 4.22 -9.41
C MET A 100 8.16 4.64 -8.03
N GLN A 101 7.23 4.93 -7.12
CA GLN A 101 7.54 5.36 -5.76
C GLN A 101 6.70 4.64 -4.71
N MET A 102 7.30 4.36 -3.56
CA MET A 102 6.67 3.72 -2.42
C MET A 102 7.23 4.26 -1.11
N ASN A 103 6.46 4.13 -0.01
CA ASN A 103 6.87 4.68 1.27
C ASN A 103 8.01 3.93 1.95
N MET A 104 8.04 2.61 1.88
CA MET A 104 9.07 1.78 2.49
C MET A 104 9.20 0.42 1.81
N GLU A 105 10.35 -0.17 1.91
CA GLU A 105 10.57 -1.56 1.53
C GLU A 105 9.87 -2.47 2.56
N ASN A 106 8.88 -3.22 2.09
CA ASN A 106 8.10 -4.15 2.91
C ASN A 106 7.54 -5.26 2.03
N ALA A 107 7.65 -6.51 2.47
CA ALA A 107 7.27 -7.66 1.67
C ALA A 107 5.83 -7.57 1.10
N ALA A 108 4.84 -7.15 1.90
CA ALA A 108 3.46 -6.99 1.44
C ALA A 108 3.32 -5.85 0.41
N LEU A 109 4.02 -4.72 0.61
CA LEU A 109 3.97 -3.56 -0.28
C LEU A 109 4.71 -3.81 -1.59
N ASP A 110 5.75 -4.65 -1.56
CA ASP A 110 6.48 -5.06 -2.77
C ASP A 110 5.57 -5.82 -3.73
N PHE A 111 4.60 -6.61 -3.24
CA PHE A 111 3.56 -7.23 -4.09
C PHE A 111 2.69 -6.19 -4.80
N ARG A 112 2.41 -5.04 -4.17
CA ARG A 112 1.68 -3.93 -4.81
C ARG A 112 2.46 -3.35 -5.99
N MET A 113 3.73 -3.10 -5.78
CA MET A 113 4.60 -2.59 -6.85
C MET A 113 4.82 -3.64 -7.94
N GLN A 114 4.96 -4.92 -7.56
CA GLN A 114 5.12 -6.01 -8.52
C GLN A 114 3.85 -6.25 -9.34
N GLY A 115 2.67 -6.23 -8.74
CA GLY A 115 1.40 -6.33 -9.46
C GLY A 115 1.24 -5.25 -10.54
N PHE A 116 1.63 -4.01 -10.23
CA PHE A 116 1.68 -2.95 -11.24
C PHE A 116 2.67 -3.26 -12.36
N ARG A 117 3.89 -3.69 -12.01
CA ARG A 117 4.94 -4.02 -12.99
C ARG A 117 4.53 -5.16 -13.93
N ASP A 118 4.01 -6.25 -13.38
CA ASP A 118 3.62 -7.44 -14.15
C ASP A 118 2.47 -7.12 -15.10
N TYR A 119 1.47 -6.37 -14.61
CA TYR A 119 0.35 -5.94 -15.44
C TYR A 119 0.81 -5.03 -16.59
N MET A 120 1.68 -4.06 -16.33
CA MET A 120 2.22 -3.18 -17.37
C MET A 120 3.11 -3.93 -18.35
N ALA A 121 3.92 -4.89 -17.90
CA ALA A 121 4.74 -5.72 -18.78
C ALA A 121 3.90 -6.56 -19.76
N GLU A 122 2.72 -7.04 -19.30
CA GLU A 122 1.79 -7.79 -20.17
C GLU A 122 1.04 -6.87 -21.15
N LYS A 123 0.47 -5.76 -20.65
CA LYS A 123 -0.49 -4.92 -21.40
C LYS A 123 0.16 -3.78 -22.19
N ALA A 124 1.31 -3.29 -21.76
CA ALA A 124 2.00 -2.17 -22.35
C ALA A 124 3.54 -2.38 -22.40
N PRO A 125 4.04 -3.43 -23.06
CA PRO A 125 5.46 -3.81 -23.05
C PRO A 125 6.39 -2.77 -23.72
N GLY A 126 5.85 -1.74 -24.36
CA GLY A 126 6.62 -0.62 -24.90
C GLY A 126 7.02 0.42 -23.87
N LEU A 127 6.44 0.35 -22.65
CA LEU A 127 6.73 1.30 -21.59
C LEU A 127 7.88 0.81 -20.70
N THR A 128 8.63 1.76 -20.16
CA THR A 128 9.70 1.52 -19.18
C THR A 128 9.22 1.97 -17.80
N LEU A 129 9.51 1.19 -16.78
CA LEU A 129 9.27 1.55 -15.39
C LEU A 129 10.61 1.74 -14.69
N THR A 130 10.75 2.82 -13.91
CA THR A 130 11.95 3.02 -13.09
C THR A 130 12.05 1.96 -12.00
N ASP A 131 13.21 1.83 -11.38
CA ASP A 131 13.28 1.17 -10.08
C ASP A 131 12.36 1.88 -9.09
N THR A 132 11.91 1.17 -8.05
CA THR A 132 11.06 1.78 -7.02
C THR A 132 11.93 2.64 -6.10
N GLU A 133 11.59 3.92 -5.96
CA GLU A 133 12.20 4.82 -4.99
C GLU A 133 11.41 4.76 -3.68
N TYR A 134 12.12 4.68 -2.55
CA TYR A 134 11.54 4.57 -1.22
C TYR A 134 11.84 5.82 -0.40
N ASN A 135 10.82 6.43 0.20
CA ASN A 135 10.87 7.75 0.86
C ASN A 135 10.67 7.70 2.38
N ASP A 136 10.85 6.54 3.00
CA ASP A 136 10.73 6.34 4.46
C ASP A 136 9.44 6.90 5.09
N ASN A 137 8.36 6.93 4.29
CA ASN A 137 7.06 7.47 4.69
C ASN A 137 7.10 8.97 5.02
N ASP A 138 7.92 9.73 4.29
CA ASP A 138 8.02 11.18 4.39
C ASP A 138 7.59 11.84 3.06
N SER A 139 6.61 12.73 3.11
CA SER A 139 6.07 13.38 1.90
C SER A 139 7.03 14.40 1.28
N ALA A 140 7.94 14.97 2.06
CA ALA A 140 8.95 15.88 1.52
C ALA A 140 10.06 15.12 0.78
N ASP A 141 10.46 13.94 1.28
CA ASP A 141 11.37 13.04 0.59
C ASP A 141 10.70 12.50 -0.69
N ALA A 142 9.44 12.08 -0.61
CA ALA A 142 8.65 11.66 -1.79
C ALA A 142 8.55 12.77 -2.86
N GLN A 143 8.38 14.04 -2.44
CA GLN A 143 8.40 15.17 -3.36
C GLN A 143 9.77 15.33 -4.03
N ALA A 144 10.85 15.26 -3.25
CA ALA A 144 12.21 15.38 -3.80
C ALA A 144 12.53 14.25 -4.80
N ASP A 145 12.11 13.01 -4.50
CA ASP A 145 12.26 11.87 -5.40
C ASP A 145 11.46 12.05 -6.70
N ALA A 146 10.22 12.54 -6.60
CA ALA A 146 9.43 12.85 -7.79
C ALA A 146 10.05 13.98 -8.63
N GLU A 147 10.57 15.04 -8.02
CA GLU A 147 11.30 16.10 -8.71
C GLU A 147 12.56 15.57 -9.40
N ASN A 148 13.30 14.67 -8.75
CA ASN A 148 14.46 13.99 -9.32
C ASN A 148 14.06 13.13 -10.53
N THR A 149 12.99 12.33 -10.41
CA THR A 149 12.44 11.52 -11.50
C THR A 149 12.02 12.39 -12.68
N ILE A 150 11.28 13.49 -12.45
CA ILE A 150 10.88 14.46 -13.47
C ILE A 150 12.10 14.99 -14.23
N ASN A 151 13.14 15.38 -13.50
CA ASN A 151 14.35 15.95 -14.09
C ASN A 151 15.19 14.90 -14.85
N ALA A 152 15.34 13.70 -14.28
CA ALA A 152 16.18 12.64 -14.84
C ALA A 152 15.56 12.02 -16.11
N VAL A 153 14.26 11.78 -16.12
CA VAL A 153 13.54 11.19 -17.24
C VAL A 153 13.20 12.24 -18.32
N GLY A 154 12.88 13.44 -17.88
CA GLY A 154 12.62 14.56 -18.78
C GLY A 154 11.41 14.33 -19.70
N ALA A 155 11.60 14.54 -21.01
CA ALA A 155 10.51 14.47 -21.99
C ALA A 155 9.92 13.06 -22.20
N ASP A 156 10.59 12.01 -21.77
CA ASP A 156 10.10 10.64 -21.87
C ASP A 156 9.22 10.24 -20.68
N LEU A 157 9.08 11.09 -19.64
CA LEU A 157 8.21 10.84 -18.49
C LEU A 157 6.74 10.96 -18.90
N ILE A 158 6.00 9.88 -18.81
CA ILE A 158 4.56 9.82 -19.09
C ILE A 158 3.71 9.71 -17.84
N GLY A 159 4.32 9.51 -16.69
CA GLY A 159 3.61 9.52 -15.41
C GLY A 159 4.40 8.98 -14.25
N ILE A 160 3.74 9.01 -13.07
CA ILE A 160 4.29 8.48 -11.82
C ILE A 160 3.20 7.67 -11.10
N TYR A 161 3.56 6.46 -10.64
CA TYR A 161 2.76 5.66 -9.74
C TYR A 161 3.28 5.82 -8.31
N ALA A 162 2.41 6.26 -7.42
CA ALA A 162 2.66 6.41 -5.99
C ALA A 162 1.89 5.34 -5.21
N GLY A 163 2.61 4.44 -4.55
CA GLY A 163 2.03 3.23 -3.98
C GLY A 163 1.27 3.40 -2.66
N ASN A 164 1.27 4.59 -2.05
CA ASN A 164 0.48 4.93 -0.85
C ASN A 164 0.22 6.44 -0.76
N ASN A 165 -0.61 6.89 0.20
CA ASN A 165 -1.02 8.28 0.34
C ASN A 165 0.14 9.25 0.61
N VAL A 166 1.01 8.97 1.58
CA VAL A 166 2.12 9.88 1.93
C VAL A 166 3.06 10.10 0.74
N THR A 167 3.38 9.03 0.01
CA THR A 167 4.13 9.10 -1.24
C THR A 167 3.37 9.90 -2.30
N CYS A 168 2.06 9.65 -2.43
CA CYS A 168 1.21 10.34 -3.39
C CYS A 168 1.13 11.84 -3.13
N ASP A 169 1.09 12.27 -1.86
CA ASP A 169 1.15 13.68 -1.47
C ASP A 169 2.40 14.36 -2.00
N GLY A 170 3.55 13.73 -1.83
CA GLY A 170 4.83 14.22 -2.36
C GLY A 170 4.82 14.33 -3.88
N VAL A 171 4.38 13.27 -4.56
CA VAL A 171 4.25 13.26 -6.03
C VAL A 171 3.30 14.37 -6.51
N CYS A 172 2.15 14.55 -5.86
CA CYS A 172 1.20 15.61 -6.20
C CYS A 172 1.82 17.00 -6.04
N ASN A 173 2.61 17.23 -4.99
CA ASN A 173 3.31 18.49 -4.78
C ASN A 173 4.37 18.74 -5.85
N ALA A 174 5.17 17.74 -6.23
CA ALA A 174 6.14 17.84 -7.32
C ALA A 174 5.48 18.16 -8.65
N LEU A 175 4.40 17.46 -9.01
CA LEU A 175 3.65 17.70 -10.25
C LEU A 175 3.04 19.11 -10.28
N ARG A 176 2.53 19.62 -9.15
CA ARG A 176 2.06 21.00 -9.03
C ARG A 176 3.19 21.99 -9.22
N ALA A 177 4.33 21.79 -8.56
CA ALA A 177 5.50 22.68 -8.69
C ALA A 177 6.01 22.73 -10.14
N ALA A 178 6.03 21.61 -10.83
CA ALA A 178 6.42 21.48 -12.23
C ALA A 178 5.30 21.90 -13.22
N ASN A 179 4.08 22.20 -12.74
CA ASN A 179 2.88 22.44 -13.54
C ASN A 179 2.58 21.34 -14.58
N MET A 180 2.79 20.08 -14.20
CA MET A 180 2.64 18.91 -15.05
C MET A 180 1.26 18.26 -14.88
N LYS A 181 0.28 18.72 -15.64
CA LYS A 181 -1.07 18.13 -15.74
C LYS A 181 -1.29 17.41 -17.07
N GLU A 182 -0.88 18.10 -18.14
CA GLU A 182 -1.11 17.62 -19.49
C GLU A 182 0.02 16.69 -19.93
N GLY A 183 -0.31 15.63 -20.63
CA GLY A 183 0.68 14.68 -21.14
C GLY A 183 1.31 13.76 -20.10
N VAL A 184 0.84 13.82 -18.84
CA VAL A 184 1.33 13.01 -17.73
C VAL A 184 0.14 12.35 -17.01
N VAL A 185 0.30 11.08 -16.64
CA VAL A 185 -0.64 10.32 -15.80
C VAL A 185 -0.04 10.13 -14.42
N SER A 186 -0.80 10.37 -13.38
CA SER A 186 -0.39 10.00 -12.03
C SER A 186 -1.50 9.22 -11.33
N ILE A 187 -1.13 8.12 -10.69
CA ILE A 187 -2.04 7.27 -9.93
C ILE A 187 -1.52 7.17 -8.51
N GLY A 188 -2.42 7.37 -7.54
CA GLY A 188 -2.17 7.18 -6.12
C GLY A 188 -2.92 5.99 -5.54
N VAL A 189 -2.62 5.66 -4.30
CA VAL A 189 -3.31 4.64 -3.51
C VAL A 189 -3.69 5.25 -2.17
N ASP A 190 -4.88 4.91 -1.69
CA ASP A 190 -5.60 5.44 -0.54
C ASP A 190 -6.42 6.69 -0.89
N SER A 191 -6.75 7.52 0.11
CA SER A 191 -7.44 8.79 -0.11
C SER A 191 -7.30 9.70 1.11
N ASP A 192 -6.79 10.89 0.89
CA ASP A 192 -6.81 11.95 1.87
C ASP A 192 -7.15 13.30 1.21
N ASP A 193 -7.10 14.38 1.97
CA ASP A 193 -7.50 15.70 1.46
C ASP A 193 -6.56 16.21 0.36
N VAL A 194 -5.26 15.85 0.39
CA VAL A 194 -4.27 16.28 -0.60
C VAL A 194 -4.49 15.55 -1.92
N GLU A 195 -4.67 14.22 -1.87
CA GLU A 195 -4.97 13.39 -3.03
C GLU A 195 -6.30 13.79 -3.67
N ILE A 196 -7.36 13.97 -2.87
CA ILE A 196 -8.68 14.41 -3.36
C ILE A 196 -8.59 15.78 -4.02
N ALA A 197 -7.84 16.73 -3.45
CA ALA A 197 -7.61 18.03 -4.07
C ALA A 197 -6.82 17.90 -5.37
N ALA A 198 -5.78 17.06 -5.40
CA ALA A 198 -4.97 16.81 -6.60
C ALA A 198 -5.79 16.18 -7.74
N LEU A 199 -6.70 15.25 -7.40
CA LEU A 199 -7.63 14.64 -8.36
C LEU A 199 -8.58 15.69 -8.95
N ARG A 200 -9.18 16.55 -8.11
CA ARG A 200 -10.06 17.64 -8.56
C ARG A 200 -9.33 18.67 -9.42
N ASP A 201 -8.08 18.95 -9.09
CA ASP A 201 -7.24 19.91 -9.80
C ASP A 201 -6.63 19.33 -11.09
N GLY A 202 -6.71 18.02 -11.31
CA GLY A 202 -6.21 17.30 -12.49
C GLY A 202 -4.72 17.00 -12.47
N PHE A 203 -4.06 17.07 -11.30
CA PHE A 203 -2.67 16.59 -11.13
C PHE A 203 -2.60 15.10 -10.86
N LEU A 204 -3.66 14.51 -10.34
CA LEU A 204 -3.84 13.08 -10.15
C LEU A 204 -4.92 12.60 -11.11
N SER A 205 -4.69 11.48 -11.78
CA SER A 205 -5.63 10.92 -12.77
C SER A 205 -6.63 9.98 -12.12
N ALA A 206 -6.19 9.16 -11.16
CA ALA A 206 -7.04 8.30 -10.37
C ALA A 206 -6.37 7.96 -9.02
N ILE A 207 -7.19 7.45 -8.09
CA ILE A 207 -6.74 6.85 -6.83
C ILE A 207 -7.38 5.48 -6.67
N ILE A 208 -6.63 4.53 -6.11
CA ILE A 208 -7.10 3.21 -5.74
C ILE A 208 -7.34 3.18 -4.24
N VAL A 209 -8.58 3.00 -3.81
CA VAL A 209 -8.95 3.09 -2.39
C VAL A 209 -9.12 1.70 -1.80
N GLN A 210 -8.44 1.44 -0.70
CA GLN A 210 -8.61 0.23 0.09
C GLN A 210 -9.88 0.31 0.93
N ASP A 211 -10.59 -0.83 1.11
CA ASP A 211 -11.74 -0.91 2.01
C ASP A 211 -11.31 -1.09 3.47
N ALA A 212 -10.65 -0.06 4.01
CA ALA A 212 -10.16 -0.05 5.38
C ALA A 212 -11.28 -0.19 6.42
N PHE A 213 -12.50 0.30 6.09
CA PHE A 213 -13.66 0.16 6.97
C PHE A 213 -14.04 -1.32 7.16
N THR A 214 -14.21 -2.05 6.05
CA THR A 214 -14.57 -3.48 6.13
C THR A 214 -13.47 -4.30 6.78
N GLN A 215 -12.20 -4.02 6.49
CA GLN A 215 -11.07 -4.68 7.15
C GLN A 215 -11.17 -4.53 8.69
N GLY A 216 -11.27 -3.29 9.18
CA GLY A 216 -11.35 -3.02 10.62
C GLY A 216 -12.62 -3.58 11.26
N TYR A 217 -13.78 -3.45 10.57
CA TYR A 217 -15.05 -3.98 11.05
C TYR A 217 -15.00 -5.51 11.21
N LYS A 218 -14.55 -6.22 10.17
CA LYS A 218 -14.44 -7.68 10.19
C LYS A 218 -13.43 -8.19 11.20
N CYS A 219 -12.32 -7.50 11.33
CA CYS A 219 -11.29 -7.79 12.33
C CYS A 219 -11.86 -7.71 13.76
N MET A 220 -12.65 -6.68 14.07
CA MET A 220 -13.31 -6.53 15.36
C MET A 220 -14.45 -7.53 15.56
N GLU A 221 -15.29 -7.74 14.54
CA GLU A 221 -16.40 -8.71 14.58
C GLU A 221 -15.87 -10.11 14.90
N ASN A 222 -14.80 -10.55 14.22
CA ASN A 222 -14.16 -11.83 14.48
C ASN A 222 -13.64 -11.93 15.93
N ALA A 223 -12.93 -10.90 16.40
CA ALA A 223 -12.41 -10.92 17.77
C ALA A 223 -13.53 -11.07 18.81
N ILE A 224 -14.64 -10.33 18.65
CA ILE A 224 -15.82 -10.44 19.54
C ILE A 224 -16.42 -11.84 19.45
N LEU A 225 -16.64 -12.39 18.27
CA LEU A 225 -17.21 -13.71 18.08
C LEU A 225 -16.32 -14.81 18.67
N THR A 226 -15.01 -14.70 18.52
CA THR A 226 -14.04 -15.62 19.13
C THR A 226 -14.15 -15.60 20.65
N LEU A 227 -14.21 -14.41 21.26
CA LEU A 227 -14.35 -14.27 22.71
C LEU A 227 -15.68 -14.79 23.25
N VAL A 228 -16.78 -14.56 22.52
CA VAL A 228 -18.12 -14.99 22.96
C VAL A 228 -18.32 -16.49 22.77
N ASN A 229 -17.85 -17.07 21.68
CA ASN A 229 -18.06 -18.47 21.33
C ASN A 229 -16.93 -19.39 21.83
N GLY A 230 -15.79 -18.85 22.24
CA GLY A 230 -14.60 -19.60 22.66
C GLY A 230 -13.89 -20.31 21.48
N GLN A 231 -14.26 -19.98 20.25
CA GLN A 231 -13.66 -20.52 19.01
C GLN A 231 -13.66 -19.45 17.92
N ASN A 232 -12.65 -19.52 17.05
CA ASN A 232 -12.61 -18.70 15.84
C ASN A 232 -13.86 -19.03 14.97
N PRO A 233 -14.70 -18.08 14.59
CA PRO A 233 -15.82 -18.34 13.69
C PRO A 233 -15.31 -18.72 12.31
N GLU A 234 -15.98 -19.69 11.67
CA GLU A 234 -15.74 -20.09 10.27
C GLU A 234 -16.18 -19.00 9.29
#